data_16568e9ca0234cb9870284cec9d81e56
#
_entry.id   16568e9ca0234cb9870284cec9d81e56
#
_cell.length_a   1.000
_cell.length_b   1.000
_cell.length_c   1.000
_cell.angle_alpha   90.00
_cell.angle_beta   90.00
_cell.angle_gamma   90.00
#
_symmetry.space_group_name_H-M   'P 1'
#
loop_
_entity.id
_entity.type
_entity.pdbx_description
1 polymer ?
#
loop_
_entity_poly.entity_id
_entity_poly.type
_entity_poly.pdbx_seq_one_letter_code
_entity_poly.pdbx_strand_id
1 'polypeptide(L)'
;PLTPPIYRPGNDDVGTRMTIRMHDPDGGYRDILGTLETPTSIRKRDGSIVNFDPERIALWRKIPPRVDRAGKGSPLTLRIDEIERVASATWPALEQVTLGDWILRATGKFTLRANSVLALGEPHIEMDEAIDKVVRFYNKRELTPTFHIALPTYVELDALLEIKGWSEKIVVHVMVADISLAQLPREEKNLWEFLHEPSEEWIHLQSDAGAKEIMERYPAIYAGLRSSGNLIAGGRAANYEKWTVLTRLYVRPDFRGRRLGRDLVAALLHQASAQGATKALLQVDSKNVNAIALYKKMGFTLHHAYKYRLLQPHQEKPRC
;
A
#
# COMPACT_ATOMS: atom_id res chain seq x y z
N PRO A 1 -29.95 -39.23 29.95
CA PRO A 1 -29.22 -38.01 29.74
C PRO A 1 -29.75 -37.36 28.49
N LEU A 2 -30.51 -36.24 28.64
CA LEU A 2 -31.03 -35.46 27.52
C LEU A 2 -29.85 -34.81 26.82
N THR A 3 -29.59 -35.17 25.57
CA THR A 3 -28.65 -34.48 24.70
C THR A 3 -29.14 -33.03 24.54
N PRO A 4 -28.34 -32.01 24.82
CA PRO A 4 -28.79 -30.64 24.65
C PRO A 4 -29.26 -30.42 23.19
N PRO A 5 -30.32 -29.63 22.96
CA PRO A 5 -30.82 -29.41 21.61
C PRO A 5 -29.69 -28.79 20.76
N ILE A 6 -29.35 -29.46 19.65
CA ILE A 6 -28.40 -28.93 18.68
C ILE A 6 -29.06 -27.68 18.06
N TYR A 7 -28.51 -26.51 18.42
CA TYR A 7 -28.92 -25.28 17.77
C TYR A 7 -28.60 -25.38 16.27
N ARG A 8 -29.60 -25.16 15.42
CA ARG A 8 -29.52 -25.30 13.94
C ARG A 8 -29.41 -23.94 13.29
N PRO A 9 -28.73 -23.84 12.11
CA PRO A 9 -28.73 -22.58 11.36
C PRO A 9 -30.16 -22.17 11.02
N GLY A 10 -30.50 -20.90 11.24
CA GLY A 10 -31.80 -20.31 11.01
C GLY A 10 -31.79 -19.17 10.01
N ASN A 11 -32.91 -18.45 9.91
CA ASN A 11 -33.02 -17.27 9.03
C ASN A 11 -32.01 -16.18 9.35
N ASP A 12 -31.63 -16.01 10.64
CA ASP A 12 -30.65 -15.04 11.09
C ASP A 12 -29.23 -15.38 10.63
N ASP A 13 -29.01 -16.60 10.17
CA ASP A 13 -27.72 -17.07 9.69
C ASP A 13 -27.60 -17.00 8.16
N VAL A 14 -28.68 -16.68 7.45
CA VAL A 14 -28.69 -16.52 5.98
C VAL A 14 -27.69 -15.44 5.57
N GLY A 15 -26.92 -15.70 4.50
CA GLY A 15 -25.82 -14.85 4.06
C GLY A 15 -24.49 -15.12 4.78
N THR A 16 -24.49 -15.94 5.85
CA THR A 16 -23.26 -16.26 6.60
C THR A 16 -22.52 -17.44 5.96
N ARG A 17 -21.21 -17.31 5.81
CA ARG A 17 -20.36 -18.42 5.39
C ARG A 17 -20.18 -19.40 6.55
N MET A 18 -20.40 -20.70 6.28
CA MET A 18 -20.33 -21.73 7.30
C MET A 18 -19.83 -23.06 6.76
N THR A 19 -19.44 -23.94 7.67
CA THR A 19 -19.28 -25.36 7.42
C THR A 19 -20.34 -26.11 8.22
N ILE A 20 -20.98 -27.08 7.57
CA ILE A 20 -21.97 -27.97 8.18
C ILE A 20 -21.47 -29.38 8.00
N ARG A 21 -21.34 -30.13 9.10
CA ARG A 21 -21.07 -31.57 9.10
C ARG A 21 -22.38 -32.31 9.20
N MET A 22 -22.64 -33.18 8.24
CA MET A 22 -23.86 -33.97 8.10
C MET A 22 -23.59 -35.42 8.37
N HIS A 23 -24.54 -36.11 9.01
CA HIS A 23 -24.58 -37.57 9.00
C HIS A 23 -24.89 -38.09 7.60
N ASP A 24 -24.09 -39.02 7.08
CA ASP A 24 -24.38 -39.69 5.81
C ASP A 24 -25.37 -40.88 6.02
N PRO A 25 -26.27 -41.12 5.02
CA PRO A 25 -27.22 -42.26 5.10
C PRO A 25 -26.55 -43.61 5.31
N ASP A 26 -25.40 -43.79 4.68
CA ASP A 26 -24.63 -45.04 4.67
C ASP A 26 -23.61 -45.14 5.83
N GLY A 27 -23.70 -44.23 6.79
CA GLY A 27 -22.79 -44.07 7.90
C GLY A 27 -21.62 -43.13 7.62
N GLY A 28 -21.08 -42.53 8.70
CA GLY A 28 -20.01 -41.54 8.59
C GLY A 28 -20.53 -40.10 8.48
N TYR A 29 -19.64 -39.21 8.01
CA TYR A 29 -19.91 -37.77 7.93
C TYR A 29 -19.43 -37.20 6.61
N ARG A 30 -20.15 -36.16 6.13
CA ARG A 30 -19.71 -35.29 5.05
C ARG A 30 -19.77 -33.83 5.48
N ASP A 31 -18.83 -33.01 4.98
CA ASP A 31 -18.80 -31.60 5.25
C ASP A 31 -19.29 -30.82 4.05
N ILE A 32 -20.20 -29.84 4.29
CA ILE A 32 -20.67 -28.89 3.30
C ILE A 32 -20.13 -27.50 3.68
N LEU A 33 -19.41 -26.87 2.76
CA LEU A 33 -18.78 -25.55 2.96
C LEU A 33 -19.35 -24.55 1.94
N GLY A 34 -19.87 -23.41 2.42
CA GLY A 34 -20.38 -22.35 1.56
C GLY A 34 -21.07 -21.25 2.34
N THR A 35 -21.91 -20.46 1.65
CA THR A 35 -22.74 -19.42 2.25
C THR A 35 -24.17 -19.95 2.39
N LEU A 36 -24.75 -19.85 3.58
CA LEU A 36 -26.13 -20.24 3.82
C LEU A 36 -27.06 -19.35 3.00
N GLU A 37 -27.84 -19.93 2.11
CA GLU A 37 -28.78 -19.23 1.25
C GLU A 37 -30.20 -19.28 1.78
N THR A 38 -30.56 -20.42 2.36
CA THR A 38 -31.77 -20.65 3.14
C THR A 38 -31.42 -21.53 4.34
N PRO A 39 -32.28 -21.69 5.36
CA PRO A 39 -32.02 -22.58 6.48
C PRO A 39 -31.75 -24.05 6.09
N THR A 40 -31.98 -24.42 4.84
CA THR A 40 -31.83 -25.79 4.31
C THR A 40 -30.94 -25.87 3.07
N SER A 41 -30.28 -24.79 2.67
CA SER A 41 -29.41 -24.77 1.48
C SER A 41 -28.16 -23.93 1.65
N ILE A 42 -27.06 -24.38 1.06
CA ILE A 42 -25.75 -23.71 1.01
C ILE A 42 -25.35 -23.50 -0.44
N ARG A 43 -24.94 -22.26 -0.80
CA ARG A 43 -24.27 -21.93 -2.06
C ARG A 43 -22.78 -22.15 -1.90
N LYS A 44 -22.21 -23.05 -2.69
CA LYS A 44 -20.76 -23.31 -2.74
C LYS A 44 -20.02 -22.21 -3.51
N ARG A 45 -18.68 -22.25 -3.44
CA ARG A 45 -17.81 -21.28 -4.14
C ARG A 45 -17.94 -21.32 -5.68
N ASP A 46 -18.26 -22.49 -6.22
CA ASP A 46 -18.49 -22.68 -7.67
C ASP A 46 -19.89 -22.23 -8.13
N GLY A 47 -20.69 -21.65 -7.22
CA GLY A 47 -22.05 -21.20 -7.47
C GLY A 47 -23.12 -22.28 -7.33
N SER A 48 -22.74 -23.56 -7.17
CA SER A 48 -23.69 -24.64 -6.99
C SER A 48 -24.42 -24.54 -5.65
N ILE A 49 -25.73 -24.87 -5.65
CA ILE A 49 -26.55 -24.89 -4.43
C ILE A 49 -26.70 -26.35 -3.98
N VAL A 50 -26.40 -26.58 -2.71
CA VAL A 50 -26.56 -27.88 -2.07
C VAL A 50 -27.65 -27.78 -1.01
N ASN A 51 -28.75 -28.50 -1.21
CA ASN A 51 -29.77 -28.66 -0.20
C ASN A 51 -29.36 -29.72 0.82
N PHE A 52 -29.76 -29.54 2.06
CA PHE A 52 -29.48 -30.46 3.15
C PHE A 52 -30.67 -30.53 4.10
N ASP A 53 -30.77 -31.66 4.78
CA ASP A 53 -31.76 -31.89 5.84
C ASP A 53 -31.19 -31.40 7.20
N PRO A 54 -31.78 -30.36 7.83
CA PRO A 54 -31.32 -29.86 9.12
C PRO A 54 -31.32 -30.93 10.25
N GLU A 55 -32.18 -31.94 10.16
CA GLU A 55 -32.25 -33.04 11.15
C GLU A 55 -31.00 -33.90 11.13
N ARG A 56 -30.25 -33.89 10.03
CA ARG A 56 -29.02 -34.66 9.82
C ARG A 56 -27.75 -33.90 10.16
N ILE A 57 -27.87 -32.67 10.67
CA ILE A 57 -26.69 -31.87 11.08
C ILE A 57 -26.11 -32.49 12.35
N ALA A 58 -24.84 -32.94 12.26
CA ALA A 58 -24.06 -33.38 13.39
C ALA A 58 -23.37 -32.22 14.11
N LEU A 59 -22.86 -31.25 13.33
CA LEU A 59 -22.16 -30.05 13.82
C LEU A 59 -22.18 -28.99 12.75
N TRP A 60 -22.21 -27.71 13.16
CA TRP A 60 -21.99 -26.60 12.25
C TRP A 60 -21.26 -25.48 12.96
N ARG A 61 -20.59 -24.63 12.18
CA ARG A 61 -19.93 -23.42 12.69
C ARG A 61 -19.93 -22.32 11.63
N LYS A 62 -20.07 -21.08 12.07
CA LYS A 62 -19.83 -19.91 11.23
C LYS A 62 -18.34 -19.81 10.91
N ILE A 63 -18.03 -19.53 9.65
CA ILE A 63 -16.68 -19.20 9.24
C ILE A 63 -16.62 -17.69 9.22
N PRO A 64 -15.85 -17.05 10.10
CA PRO A 64 -15.71 -15.60 10.07
C PRO A 64 -15.16 -15.19 8.70
N PRO A 65 -15.59 -14.02 8.18
CA PRO A 65 -15.03 -13.49 6.94
C PRO A 65 -13.51 -13.43 7.08
N ARG A 66 -12.82 -13.81 6.00
CA ARG A 66 -11.37 -13.69 5.96
C ARG A 66 -11.01 -12.22 6.11
N VAL A 67 -10.39 -11.86 7.22
CA VAL A 67 -9.91 -10.50 7.41
C VAL A 67 -8.72 -10.31 6.50
N ASP A 68 -8.90 -9.47 5.48
CA ASP A 68 -7.84 -9.08 4.57
C ASP A 68 -6.97 -8.03 5.28
N ARG A 69 -5.84 -8.47 5.81
CA ARG A 69 -4.89 -7.65 6.58
C ARG A 69 -3.88 -7.00 5.66
N ALA A 70 -3.52 -5.73 5.95
CA ALA A 70 -2.48 -5.02 5.23
C ALA A 70 -1.16 -5.82 5.23
N GLY A 71 -0.64 -6.11 4.04
CA GLY A 71 0.60 -6.86 3.86
C GLY A 71 0.55 -8.33 4.29
N LYS A 72 -0.63 -8.96 4.38
CA LYS A 72 -0.83 -10.38 4.72
C LYS A 72 -1.63 -11.09 3.63
N GLY A 73 -1.56 -12.41 3.61
CA GLY A 73 -2.38 -13.25 2.73
C GLY A 73 -1.57 -13.94 1.64
N SER A 74 -1.46 -13.36 0.46
CA SER A 74 -0.72 -13.91 -0.70
C SER A 74 0.78 -14.11 -0.43
N PRO A 75 1.52 -14.87 -1.25
CA PRO A 75 2.98 -14.93 -1.18
C PRO A 75 3.63 -13.55 -1.11
N LEU A 76 4.77 -13.42 -0.42
CA LEU A 76 5.41 -12.12 -0.14
C LEU A 76 5.69 -11.32 -1.43
N THR A 77 6.17 -11.98 -2.48
CA THR A 77 6.43 -11.34 -3.78
C THR A 77 5.19 -10.66 -4.35
N LEU A 78 4.05 -11.37 -4.42
CA LEU A 78 2.80 -10.81 -4.93
C LEU A 78 2.28 -9.64 -4.07
N ARG A 79 2.52 -9.70 -2.76
CA ARG A 79 2.15 -8.61 -1.84
C ARG A 79 3.03 -7.38 -2.01
N ILE A 80 4.33 -7.58 -2.27
CA ILE A 80 5.27 -6.49 -2.58
C ILE A 80 4.85 -5.81 -3.88
N ASP A 81 4.61 -6.57 -4.94
CA ASP A 81 4.21 -6.05 -6.24
C ASP A 81 2.87 -5.29 -6.17
N GLU A 82 1.88 -5.82 -5.44
CA GLU A 82 0.61 -5.11 -5.18
C GLU A 82 0.86 -3.74 -4.55
N ILE A 83 1.61 -3.70 -3.46
CA ILE A 83 1.86 -2.47 -2.68
C ILE A 83 2.65 -1.44 -3.49
N GLU A 84 3.66 -1.89 -4.24
CA GLU A 84 4.46 -0.99 -5.08
C GLU A 84 3.65 -0.45 -6.27
N ARG A 85 2.76 -1.25 -6.86
CA ARG A 85 1.82 -0.78 -7.89
C ARG A 85 0.83 0.24 -7.34
N VAL A 86 0.26 0.02 -6.16
CA VAL A 86 -0.61 0.98 -5.45
C VAL A 86 0.14 2.30 -5.20
N ALA A 87 1.36 2.23 -4.67
CA ALA A 87 2.18 3.41 -4.43
C ALA A 87 2.49 4.18 -5.73
N SER A 88 2.76 3.47 -6.81
CA SER A 88 3.02 4.07 -8.14
C SER A 88 1.77 4.68 -8.75
N ALA A 89 0.62 4.01 -8.68
CA ALA A 89 -0.64 4.48 -9.23
C ALA A 89 -1.09 5.81 -8.60
N THR A 90 -0.90 5.96 -7.28
CA THR A 90 -1.28 7.18 -6.55
C THR A 90 -0.29 8.34 -6.67
N TRP A 91 0.86 8.11 -7.31
CA TRP A 91 1.91 9.11 -7.61
C TRP A 91 2.42 8.92 -9.04
N PRO A 92 1.55 9.13 -10.05
CA PRO A 92 1.86 8.81 -11.44
C PRO A 92 2.89 9.78 -12.01
N ALA A 93 3.87 9.24 -12.73
CA ALA A 93 4.81 10.05 -13.49
C ALA A 93 4.11 10.71 -14.69
N LEU A 94 4.65 11.83 -15.17
CA LEU A 94 4.14 12.55 -16.34
C LEU A 94 4.26 11.71 -17.61
N GLU A 95 5.33 10.95 -17.72
CA GLU A 95 5.58 10.01 -18.79
C GLU A 95 5.84 8.62 -18.20
N GLN A 96 5.20 7.61 -18.77
CA GLN A 96 5.40 6.19 -18.42
C GLN A 96 5.53 5.36 -19.69
N VAL A 97 6.57 4.54 -19.75
CA VAL A 97 6.80 3.61 -20.85
C VAL A 97 7.03 2.21 -20.28
N THR A 98 6.35 1.22 -20.84
CA THR A 98 6.53 -0.19 -20.43
C THR A 98 7.70 -0.84 -21.16
N LEU A 99 8.47 -1.65 -20.45
CA LEU A 99 9.49 -2.53 -20.98
C LEU A 99 9.29 -3.91 -20.33
N GLY A 100 8.57 -4.79 -21.02
CA GLY A 100 8.02 -5.99 -20.40
C GLY A 100 7.09 -5.60 -19.23
N ASP A 101 7.35 -6.14 -18.05
CA ASP A 101 6.61 -5.80 -16.83
C ASP A 101 7.13 -4.52 -16.16
N TRP A 102 8.30 -4.03 -16.55
CA TRP A 102 8.90 -2.83 -15.97
C TRP A 102 8.20 -1.56 -16.45
N ILE A 103 8.13 -0.55 -15.58
CA ILE A 103 7.59 0.77 -15.91
C ILE A 103 8.71 1.81 -15.78
N LEU A 104 9.14 2.38 -16.91
CA LEU A 104 10.07 3.51 -16.98
C LEU A 104 9.27 4.79 -16.75
N ARG A 105 9.60 5.54 -15.70
CA ARG A 105 8.86 6.72 -15.27
C ARG A 105 9.73 7.96 -15.37
N ALA A 106 9.20 9.05 -15.95
CA ALA A 106 9.89 10.32 -16.07
C ALA A 106 8.97 11.50 -15.76
N THR A 107 9.46 12.44 -14.95
CA THR A 107 8.74 13.64 -14.51
C THR A 107 9.72 14.75 -14.15
N GLY A 108 10.49 15.25 -15.09
CA GLY A 108 11.48 16.30 -14.78
C GLY A 108 12.41 15.91 -13.63
N LYS A 109 12.96 16.90 -12.90
CA LYS A 109 14.03 16.66 -11.90
C LYS A 109 13.53 16.56 -10.45
N PHE A 110 12.22 16.46 -10.21
CA PHE A 110 11.65 16.68 -8.88
C PHE A 110 11.77 15.48 -7.91
N THR A 111 11.45 14.26 -8.29
CA THR A 111 11.34 13.11 -7.36
C THR A 111 11.89 11.82 -7.96
N LEU A 112 12.64 11.04 -7.20
CA LEU A 112 13.10 9.71 -7.64
C LEU A 112 11.92 8.75 -7.88
N ARG A 113 10.84 8.85 -7.08
CA ARG A 113 9.68 7.96 -7.20
C ARG A 113 9.03 8.02 -8.59
N ALA A 114 8.98 9.20 -9.19
CA ALA A 114 8.44 9.41 -10.54
C ALA A 114 9.54 9.57 -11.60
N ASN A 115 10.81 9.33 -11.27
CA ASN A 115 11.97 9.37 -12.15
C ASN A 115 12.86 8.15 -11.96
N SER A 116 12.27 6.97 -11.97
CA SER A 116 12.97 5.72 -11.85
C SER A 116 12.20 4.60 -12.52
N VAL A 117 12.89 3.55 -12.93
CA VAL A 117 12.26 2.30 -13.36
C VAL A 117 11.64 1.62 -12.16
N LEU A 118 10.35 1.34 -12.21
CA LEU A 118 9.70 0.42 -11.30
C LEU A 118 9.87 -0.99 -11.89
N ALA A 119 10.88 -1.70 -11.39
CA ALA A 119 11.27 -3.01 -11.89
C ALA A 119 10.53 -4.12 -11.13
N LEU A 120 9.25 -4.32 -11.47
CA LEU A 120 8.42 -5.40 -10.92
C LEU A 120 8.15 -6.42 -12.03
N GLY A 121 8.56 -7.69 -11.83
CA GLY A 121 8.53 -8.71 -12.86
C GLY A 121 9.74 -8.67 -13.80
N GLU A 122 9.55 -9.07 -15.04
CA GLU A 122 10.62 -9.28 -16.03
C GLU A 122 10.56 -8.27 -17.18
N PRO A 123 11.70 -7.87 -17.76
CA PRO A 123 11.73 -6.96 -18.90
C PRO A 123 11.36 -7.65 -20.22
N HIS A 124 11.20 -8.99 -20.25
CA HIS A 124 10.91 -9.84 -21.42
C HIS A 124 11.93 -9.73 -22.59
N ILE A 125 13.14 -9.28 -22.28
CA ILE A 125 14.32 -9.25 -23.15
C ILE A 125 15.55 -9.55 -22.31
N GLU A 126 16.69 -9.77 -22.95
CA GLU A 126 17.95 -9.97 -22.26
C GLU A 126 18.25 -8.81 -21.28
N MET A 127 18.74 -9.13 -20.10
CA MET A 127 18.88 -8.19 -19.00
C MET A 127 19.82 -7.02 -19.35
N ASP A 128 20.93 -7.30 -20.03
CA ASP A 128 21.87 -6.25 -20.43
C ASP A 128 21.25 -5.30 -21.46
N GLU A 129 20.48 -5.82 -22.40
CA GLU A 129 19.73 -5.00 -23.35
C GLU A 129 18.67 -4.15 -22.66
N ALA A 130 18.00 -4.70 -21.65
CA ALA A 130 17.01 -3.98 -20.85
C ALA A 130 17.63 -2.81 -20.10
N ILE A 131 18.77 -3.04 -19.44
CA ILE A 131 19.53 -2.01 -18.73
C ILE A 131 19.98 -0.91 -19.71
N ASP A 132 20.48 -1.27 -20.88
CA ASP A 132 20.89 -0.31 -21.91
C ASP A 132 19.70 0.54 -22.40
N LYS A 133 18.52 -0.06 -22.58
CA LYS A 133 17.30 0.68 -22.94
C LYS A 133 16.91 1.66 -21.85
N VAL A 134 17.02 1.27 -20.59
CA VAL A 134 16.79 2.16 -19.44
C VAL A 134 17.75 3.34 -19.46
N VAL A 135 19.05 3.10 -19.66
CA VAL A 135 20.07 4.16 -19.72
C VAL A 135 19.74 5.14 -20.84
N ARG A 136 19.45 4.63 -22.06
CA ARG A 136 19.06 5.48 -23.20
C ARG A 136 17.79 6.28 -22.93
N PHE A 137 16.79 5.68 -22.27
CA PHE A 137 15.51 6.36 -21.94
C PHE A 137 15.74 7.58 -21.05
N TYR A 138 16.54 7.45 -19.98
CA TYR A 138 16.80 8.54 -19.05
C TYR A 138 17.75 9.58 -19.62
N ASN A 139 18.83 9.16 -20.31
CA ASN A 139 19.80 10.08 -20.91
C ASN A 139 19.16 10.99 -21.96
N LYS A 140 18.23 10.47 -22.78
CA LYS A 140 17.48 11.26 -23.77
C LYS A 140 16.65 12.38 -23.11
N ARG A 141 16.35 12.28 -21.82
CA ARG A 141 15.56 13.23 -21.03
C ARG A 141 16.41 14.07 -20.07
N GLU A 142 17.72 13.97 -20.19
CA GLU A 142 18.68 14.59 -19.25
C GLU A 142 18.41 14.25 -17.78
N LEU A 143 17.92 13.02 -17.53
CA LEU A 143 17.68 12.46 -16.22
C LEU A 143 18.72 11.41 -15.89
N THR A 144 19.07 11.29 -14.62
CA THR A 144 19.97 10.22 -14.13
C THR A 144 19.26 8.87 -14.22
N PRO A 145 19.83 7.87 -14.94
CA PRO A 145 19.27 6.53 -14.94
C PRO A 145 19.16 5.98 -13.53
N THR A 146 17.96 5.58 -13.15
CA THR A 146 17.66 5.18 -11.77
C THR A 146 16.72 3.98 -11.77
N PHE A 147 17.04 2.98 -10.95
CA PHE A 147 16.16 1.84 -10.66
C PHE A 147 15.55 1.97 -9.27
N HIS A 148 14.27 1.64 -9.17
CA HIS A 148 13.54 1.38 -7.94
C HIS A 148 13.42 -0.15 -7.78
N ILE A 149 14.07 -0.71 -6.78
CA ILE A 149 14.23 -2.16 -6.62
C ILE A 149 13.61 -2.58 -5.29
N ALA A 150 12.48 -3.30 -5.37
CA ALA A 150 11.78 -3.81 -4.19
C ALA A 150 12.45 -5.08 -3.62
N LEU A 151 12.76 -5.07 -2.33
CA LEU A 151 13.47 -6.14 -1.64
C LEU A 151 12.51 -6.91 -0.69
N PRO A 152 12.74 -8.22 -0.46
CA PRO A 152 13.84 -9.04 -1.02
C PRO A 152 13.57 -9.59 -2.42
N THR A 153 12.41 -9.34 -3.02
CA THR A 153 11.98 -9.99 -4.25
C THR A 153 12.99 -9.86 -5.39
N TYR A 154 13.53 -8.65 -5.61
CA TYR A 154 14.42 -8.35 -6.74
C TYR A 154 15.88 -8.16 -6.30
N VAL A 155 16.33 -8.94 -5.32
CA VAL A 155 17.71 -8.88 -4.80
C VAL A 155 18.76 -9.23 -5.84
N GLU A 156 18.45 -10.09 -6.80
CA GLU A 156 19.36 -10.47 -7.87
C GLU A 156 19.60 -9.30 -8.83
N LEU A 157 18.56 -8.53 -9.16
CA LEU A 157 18.71 -7.30 -9.94
C LEU A 157 19.53 -6.25 -9.16
N ASP A 158 19.31 -6.12 -7.84
CA ASP A 158 20.10 -5.22 -6.99
C ASP A 158 21.59 -5.57 -7.06
N ALA A 159 21.95 -6.85 -6.91
CA ALA A 159 23.31 -7.33 -6.98
C ALA A 159 23.95 -7.14 -8.38
N LEU A 160 23.20 -7.42 -9.45
CA LEU A 160 23.66 -7.22 -10.82
C LEU A 160 23.98 -5.75 -11.10
N LEU A 161 23.10 -4.84 -10.70
CA LEU A 161 23.31 -3.39 -10.88
C LEU A 161 24.53 -2.90 -10.08
N GLU A 162 24.73 -3.43 -8.86
CA GLU A 162 25.92 -3.12 -8.06
C GLU A 162 27.22 -3.54 -8.79
N ILE A 163 27.29 -4.76 -9.32
CA ILE A 163 28.41 -5.26 -10.12
C ILE A 163 28.65 -4.38 -11.36
N LYS A 164 27.58 -3.86 -11.97
CA LYS A 164 27.65 -2.93 -13.11
C LYS A 164 27.97 -1.47 -12.73
N GLY A 165 28.30 -1.20 -11.47
CA GLY A 165 28.75 0.13 -11.00
C GLY A 165 27.61 1.10 -10.68
N TRP A 166 26.36 0.64 -10.53
CA TRP A 166 25.26 1.47 -10.07
C TRP A 166 25.37 1.69 -8.55
N SER A 167 25.37 2.93 -8.12
CA SER A 167 25.50 3.28 -6.70
C SER A 167 24.13 3.26 -5.99
N GLU A 168 24.12 2.79 -4.74
CA GLU A 168 22.95 2.93 -3.86
C GLU A 168 22.80 4.41 -3.45
N LYS A 169 21.60 4.96 -3.62
CA LYS A 169 21.29 6.35 -3.23
C LYS A 169 20.58 6.42 -1.88
N ILE A 170 19.57 5.60 -1.68
CA ILE A 170 18.73 5.61 -0.49
C ILE A 170 17.99 4.27 -0.35
N VAL A 171 17.81 3.84 0.88
CA VAL A 171 16.95 2.72 1.27
C VAL A 171 15.67 3.29 1.89
N VAL A 172 14.53 2.83 1.41
CA VAL A 172 13.22 3.29 1.87
C VAL A 172 12.45 2.12 2.47
N HIS A 173 11.89 2.33 3.65
CA HIS A 173 10.98 1.39 4.29
C HIS A 173 9.55 1.64 3.81
N VAL A 174 8.88 0.58 3.38
CA VAL A 174 7.45 0.55 3.08
C VAL A 174 6.74 0.00 4.30
N MET A 175 5.96 0.85 4.96
CA MET A 175 5.23 0.48 6.17
C MET A 175 3.73 0.46 5.91
N VAL A 176 3.04 -0.51 6.48
CA VAL A 176 1.60 -0.75 6.27
C VAL A 176 0.85 -0.86 7.59
N ALA A 177 -0.43 -0.50 7.56
CA ALA A 177 -1.35 -0.68 8.69
C ALA A 177 -2.77 -1.02 8.20
N ASP A 178 -3.48 -1.82 8.98
CA ASP A 178 -4.94 -1.90 8.88
C ASP A 178 -5.54 -0.70 9.62
N ILE A 179 -6.33 0.13 8.95
CA ILE A 179 -6.83 1.39 9.54
C ILE A 179 -7.67 1.12 10.79
N SER A 180 -8.49 0.06 10.79
CA SER A 180 -9.31 -0.34 11.94
C SER A 180 -8.51 -0.79 13.16
N LEU A 181 -7.24 -1.16 12.99
CA LEU A 181 -6.33 -1.59 14.05
C LEU A 181 -5.30 -0.51 14.41
N ALA A 182 -5.24 0.56 13.63
CA ALA A 182 -4.34 1.67 13.89
C ALA A 182 -4.69 2.35 15.22
N GLN A 183 -3.67 2.66 16.01
CA GLN A 183 -3.83 3.34 17.28
C GLN A 183 -4.03 4.84 17.04
N LEU A 184 -5.22 5.20 16.56
CA LEU A 184 -5.59 6.58 16.27
C LEU A 184 -6.02 7.29 17.56
N PRO A 185 -5.77 8.60 17.71
CA PRO A 185 -6.35 9.41 18.77
C PRO A 185 -7.88 9.33 18.71
N ARG A 186 -8.54 9.26 19.88
CA ARG A 186 -10.02 9.25 19.95
C ARG A 186 -10.64 10.60 19.64
N GLU A 187 -9.91 11.68 19.90
CA GLU A 187 -10.33 13.06 19.69
C GLU A 187 -9.27 13.82 18.91
N GLU A 188 -9.69 14.51 17.87
CA GLU A 188 -8.84 15.45 17.15
C GLU A 188 -8.84 16.77 17.91
N LYS A 189 -7.66 17.14 18.45
CA LYS A 189 -7.47 18.40 19.17
C LYS A 189 -7.24 19.60 18.24
N ASN A 190 -6.92 19.31 16.98
CA ASN A 190 -6.55 20.33 16.00
C ASN A 190 -7.61 20.42 14.92
N LEU A 191 -7.91 21.63 14.49
CA LEU A 191 -8.79 21.89 13.35
C LEU A 191 -7.99 21.75 12.04
N TRP A 192 -8.06 20.55 11.46
CA TRP A 192 -7.46 20.28 10.15
C TRP A 192 -8.35 20.79 9.02
N GLU A 193 -7.75 21.50 8.08
CA GLU A 193 -8.37 21.85 6.81
C GLU A 193 -8.15 20.69 5.83
N PHE A 194 -9.17 20.33 5.04
CA PHE A 194 -9.07 19.29 4.02
C PHE A 194 -9.45 19.86 2.67
N LEU A 195 -8.54 19.72 1.72
CA LEU A 195 -8.72 20.16 0.34
C LEU A 195 -8.61 18.95 -0.60
N HIS A 196 -9.28 19.02 -1.75
CA HIS A 196 -9.16 18.02 -2.82
C HIS A 196 -8.07 18.37 -3.84
N GLU A 197 -7.60 19.61 -3.83
CA GLU A 197 -6.50 20.11 -4.62
C GLU A 197 -5.50 20.85 -3.72
N PRO A 198 -4.18 20.75 -3.98
CA PRO A 198 -3.19 21.46 -3.18
C PRO A 198 -3.21 22.95 -3.49
N SER A 199 -3.32 23.82 -2.47
CA SER A 199 -3.10 25.25 -2.64
C SER A 199 -1.62 25.56 -2.89
N GLU A 200 -1.30 26.70 -3.49
CA GLU A 200 0.08 27.14 -3.69
C GLU A 200 0.86 27.16 -2.36
N GLU A 201 0.24 27.66 -1.28
CA GLU A 201 0.85 27.68 0.05
C GLU A 201 1.14 26.25 0.56
N TRP A 202 0.22 25.30 0.31
CA TRP A 202 0.41 23.91 0.68
C TRP A 202 1.58 23.27 -0.07
N ILE A 203 1.73 23.56 -1.37
CA ILE A 203 2.84 23.10 -2.19
C ILE A 203 4.17 23.65 -1.64
N HIS A 204 4.22 24.95 -1.34
CA HIS A 204 5.42 25.64 -0.85
C HIS A 204 5.79 25.25 0.60
N LEU A 205 4.86 24.67 1.38
CA LEU A 205 5.16 24.21 2.75
C LEU A 205 6.39 23.30 2.84
N GLN A 206 6.69 22.56 1.78
CA GLN A 206 7.84 21.66 1.69
C GLN A 206 8.87 22.07 0.61
N SER A 207 8.79 23.30 0.14
CA SER A 207 9.71 23.89 -0.85
C SER A 207 9.81 23.17 -2.20
N ASP A 208 8.80 22.39 -2.59
CA ASP A 208 8.85 21.50 -3.75
C ASP A 208 7.88 21.95 -4.86
N ALA A 209 8.19 23.03 -5.55
CA ALA A 209 7.35 23.59 -6.64
C ALA A 209 7.06 22.58 -7.78
N GLY A 210 7.97 21.64 -8.07
CA GLY A 210 7.79 20.63 -9.12
C GLY A 210 6.81 19.51 -8.80
N ALA A 211 6.27 19.47 -7.56
CA ALA A 211 5.35 18.41 -7.14
C ALA A 211 3.93 18.60 -7.68
N LYS A 212 3.54 19.83 -8.02
CA LYS A 212 2.16 20.21 -8.38
C LYS A 212 1.60 19.34 -9.49
N GLU A 213 2.30 19.26 -10.61
CA GLU A 213 1.87 18.50 -11.78
C GLU A 213 1.63 17.01 -11.50
N ILE A 214 2.43 16.40 -10.61
CA ILE A 214 2.25 15.01 -10.21
C ILE A 214 1.03 14.87 -9.29
N MET A 215 0.90 15.79 -8.32
CA MET A 215 -0.16 15.74 -7.32
C MET A 215 -1.53 15.91 -7.95
N GLU A 216 -1.67 16.77 -8.95
CA GLU A 216 -2.92 17.03 -9.67
C GLU A 216 -3.37 15.86 -10.57
N ARG A 217 -2.46 14.94 -10.91
CA ARG A 217 -2.78 13.78 -11.78
C ARG A 217 -3.55 12.66 -11.09
N TYR A 218 -3.65 12.69 -9.79
CA TYR A 218 -4.35 11.64 -9.05
C TYR A 218 -5.15 12.23 -7.89
N PRO A 219 -6.45 11.93 -7.78
CA PRO A 219 -7.31 12.43 -6.72
C PRO A 219 -6.75 12.14 -5.33
N ALA A 220 -6.74 13.14 -4.47
CA ALA A 220 -6.21 12.98 -3.11
C ALA A 220 -6.86 13.97 -2.15
N ILE A 221 -6.69 13.68 -0.85
CA ILE A 221 -7.02 14.58 0.25
C ILE A 221 -5.73 15.26 0.68
N TYR A 222 -5.78 16.57 0.81
CA TYR A 222 -4.68 17.41 1.29
C TYR A 222 -5.08 17.99 2.64
N ALA A 223 -4.47 17.48 3.73
CA ALA A 223 -4.66 18.04 5.06
C ALA A 223 -3.72 19.21 5.29
N GLY A 224 -4.22 20.26 5.93
CA GLY A 224 -3.45 21.41 6.37
C GLY A 224 -3.80 21.82 7.80
N LEU A 225 -2.83 22.31 8.55
CA LEU A 225 -3.04 22.91 9.86
C LEU A 225 -2.43 24.29 9.92
N ARG A 226 -3.20 25.27 10.37
CA ARG A 226 -2.73 26.65 10.50
C ARG A 226 -2.48 27.05 11.96
N SER A 227 -1.53 27.96 12.14
CA SER A 227 -1.29 28.67 13.39
C SER A 227 -1.05 30.15 13.06
N SER A 228 -1.82 31.03 13.67
CA SER A 228 -1.76 32.48 13.38
C SER A 228 -1.82 32.80 11.87
N GLY A 229 -2.70 32.11 11.14
CA GLY A 229 -2.91 32.29 9.70
C GLY A 229 -1.91 31.53 8.79
N ASN A 230 -0.77 31.09 9.29
CA ASN A 230 0.26 30.41 8.50
C ASN A 230 0.10 28.90 8.54
N LEU A 231 0.31 28.23 7.41
CA LEU A 231 0.32 26.77 7.33
C LEU A 231 1.58 26.22 8.01
N ILE A 232 1.37 25.34 9.02
CA ILE A 232 2.45 24.81 9.88
C ILE A 232 2.65 23.31 9.71
N ALA A 233 1.65 22.59 9.22
CA ALA A 233 1.72 21.17 8.96
C ALA A 233 0.83 20.82 7.76
N GLY A 234 1.19 19.79 7.04
CA GLY A 234 0.41 19.28 5.92
C GLY A 234 0.77 17.85 5.54
N GLY A 235 -0.14 17.19 4.85
CA GLY A 235 0.03 15.83 4.38
C GLY A 235 -1.01 15.48 3.31
N ARG A 236 -0.73 14.43 2.54
CA ARG A 236 -1.55 13.95 1.43
C ARG A 236 -1.94 12.51 1.65
N ALA A 237 -3.21 12.17 1.44
CA ALA A 237 -3.74 10.81 1.37
C ALA A 237 -4.40 10.58 0.02
N ALA A 238 -3.99 9.54 -0.70
CA ALA A 238 -4.56 9.16 -1.98
C ALA A 238 -5.07 7.73 -1.92
N ASN A 239 -6.36 7.53 -2.21
CA ASN A 239 -6.99 6.22 -2.13
C ASN A 239 -6.90 5.48 -3.47
N TYR A 240 -6.51 4.19 -3.42
CA TYR A 240 -6.55 3.26 -4.52
C TYR A 240 -7.17 1.96 -4.02
N GLU A 241 -8.35 1.60 -4.53
CA GLU A 241 -9.16 0.48 -4.02
C GLU A 241 -9.36 0.55 -2.50
N LYS A 242 -8.83 -0.44 -1.76
CA LYS A 242 -8.90 -0.52 -0.29
C LYS A 242 -7.72 0.14 0.42
N TRP A 243 -6.74 0.62 -0.33
CA TRP A 243 -5.55 1.26 0.21
C TRP A 243 -5.65 2.78 0.22
N THR A 244 -5.06 3.40 1.23
CA THR A 244 -4.67 4.81 1.20
C THR A 244 -3.15 4.92 1.26
N VAL A 245 -2.58 5.76 0.41
CA VAL A 245 -1.14 6.05 0.36
C VAL A 245 -0.90 7.41 0.99
N LEU A 246 -0.20 7.42 2.11
CA LEU A 246 0.18 8.66 2.79
C LEU A 246 1.50 9.18 2.24
N THR A 247 1.50 10.41 1.76
CA THR A 247 2.67 11.08 1.21
C THR A 247 2.76 12.52 1.69
N ARG A 248 3.93 13.14 1.55
CA ARG A 248 4.10 14.57 1.86
C ARG A 248 3.72 14.94 3.31
N LEU A 249 3.97 14.03 4.26
CA LEU A 249 3.74 14.28 5.68
C LEU A 249 4.81 15.21 6.22
N TYR A 250 4.44 16.41 6.61
CA TYR A 250 5.36 17.45 7.04
C TYR A 250 4.81 18.25 8.22
N VAL A 251 5.69 18.59 9.15
CA VAL A 251 5.47 19.54 10.23
C VAL A 251 6.66 20.48 10.26
N ARG A 252 6.41 21.79 10.23
CA ARG A 252 7.46 22.81 10.33
C ARG A 252 8.34 22.56 11.56
N PRO A 253 9.68 22.74 11.45
CA PRO A 253 10.62 22.46 12.53
C PRO A 253 10.22 23.07 13.88
N ASP A 254 9.81 24.35 13.88
CA ASP A 254 9.43 25.13 15.07
C ASP A 254 8.19 24.58 15.80
N PHE A 255 7.43 23.73 15.13
CA PHE A 255 6.17 23.15 15.65
C PHE A 255 6.32 21.64 15.98
N ARG A 256 7.50 21.05 15.78
CA ARG A 256 7.77 19.64 16.09
C ARG A 256 7.74 19.40 17.62
N GLY A 257 7.67 18.14 18.03
CA GLY A 257 7.58 17.78 19.45
C GLY A 257 6.21 17.96 20.09
N ARG A 258 5.23 18.54 19.36
CA ARG A 258 3.86 18.84 19.85
C ARG A 258 2.81 17.80 19.41
N ARG A 259 3.24 16.60 19.03
CA ARG A 259 2.40 15.48 18.51
C ARG A 259 1.69 15.75 17.18
N LEU A 260 1.89 16.88 16.52
CA LEU A 260 1.21 17.26 15.27
C LEU A 260 1.38 16.22 14.16
N GLY A 261 2.54 15.55 14.06
CA GLY A 261 2.74 14.49 13.07
C GLY A 261 1.83 13.28 13.29
N ARG A 262 1.55 12.91 14.55
CA ARG A 262 0.62 11.85 14.90
C ARG A 262 -0.82 12.25 14.54
N ASP A 263 -1.20 13.47 14.92
CA ASP A 263 -2.55 13.99 14.71
C ASP A 263 -2.82 14.15 13.19
N LEU A 264 -1.82 14.59 12.41
CA LEU A 264 -1.89 14.67 10.95
C LEU A 264 -2.19 13.30 10.31
N VAL A 265 -1.41 12.29 10.68
CA VAL A 265 -1.61 10.92 10.16
C VAL A 265 -2.99 10.40 10.55
N ALA A 266 -3.43 10.63 11.80
CA ALA A 266 -4.75 10.22 12.26
C ALA A 266 -5.88 10.90 11.46
N ALA A 267 -5.78 12.21 11.26
CA ALA A 267 -6.76 13.00 10.51
C ALA A 267 -6.88 12.50 9.05
N LEU A 268 -5.75 12.26 8.39
CA LEU A 268 -5.74 11.70 7.03
C LEU A 268 -6.33 10.27 6.98
N LEU A 269 -6.03 9.41 7.95
CA LEU A 269 -6.58 8.06 8.01
C LEU A 269 -8.09 8.05 8.25
N HIS A 270 -8.61 8.97 9.10
CA HIS A 270 -10.05 9.13 9.31
C HIS A 270 -10.75 9.52 8.01
N GLN A 271 -10.22 10.53 7.30
CA GLN A 271 -10.78 10.96 6.00
C GLN A 271 -10.72 9.85 4.94
N ALA A 272 -9.58 9.16 4.83
CA ALA A 272 -9.42 8.07 3.89
C ALA A 272 -10.37 6.90 4.19
N SER A 273 -10.57 6.57 5.47
CA SER A 273 -11.49 5.53 5.91
C SER A 273 -12.95 5.89 5.61
N ALA A 274 -13.34 7.15 5.79
CA ALA A 274 -14.66 7.64 5.43
C ALA A 274 -14.95 7.49 3.91
N GLN A 275 -13.90 7.49 3.08
CA GLN A 275 -13.96 7.22 1.64
C GLN A 275 -13.78 5.72 1.29
N GLY A 276 -13.78 4.82 2.26
CA GLY A 276 -13.77 3.37 2.06
C GLY A 276 -12.41 2.69 2.08
N ALA A 277 -11.32 3.40 2.38
CA ALA A 277 -10.01 2.77 2.61
C ALA A 277 -10.02 1.97 3.92
N THR A 278 -9.46 0.76 3.88
CA THR A 278 -9.32 -0.12 5.05
C THR A 278 -7.87 -0.40 5.40
N LYS A 279 -6.95 -0.12 4.47
CA LYS A 279 -5.52 -0.34 4.58
C LYS A 279 -4.77 0.96 4.29
N ALA A 280 -3.66 1.16 4.97
CA ALA A 280 -2.80 2.31 4.76
C ALA A 280 -1.37 1.86 4.45
N LEU A 281 -0.68 2.60 3.60
CA LEU A 281 0.75 2.47 3.38
C LEU A 281 1.42 3.84 3.36
N LEU A 282 2.67 3.86 3.75
CA LEU A 282 3.58 4.99 3.61
C LEU A 282 5.00 4.51 3.30
N GLN A 283 5.78 5.41 2.73
CA GLN A 283 7.17 5.17 2.37
C GLN A 283 8.04 6.19 3.11
N VAL A 284 9.05 5.71 3.83
CA VAL A 284 9.91 6.54 4.70
C VAL A 284 11.38 6.16 4.53
N ASP A 285 12.26 7.17 4.47
CA ASP A 285 13.72 6.94 4.50
C ASP A 285 14.08 6.07 5.71
N SER A 286 14.83 5.00 5.48
CA SER A 286 15.27 4.08 6.54
C SER A 286 16.11 4.78 7.63
N LYS A 287 16.70 5.94 7.32
CA LYS A 287 17.45 6.77 8.27
C LYS A 287 16.56 7.70 9.09
N ASN A 288 15.28 7.88 8.74
CA ASN A 288 14.35 8.73 9.49
C ASN A 288 13.75 7.99 10.70
N VAL A 289 14.60 7.71 11.68
CA VAL A 289 14.26 6.92 12.88
C VAL A 289 13.10 7.50 13.68
N ASN A 290 12.95 8.83 13.70
CA ASN A 290 11.89 9.52 14.43
C ASN A 290 10.51 9.27 13.77
N ALA A 291 10.42 9.39 12.45
CA ALA A 291 9.19 9.11 11.72
C ALA A 291 8.83 7.61 11.81
N ILE A 292 9.79 6.72 11.65
CA ILE A 292 9.59 5.27 11.80
C ILE A 292 9.05 4.92 13.19
N ALA A 293 9.61 5.51 14.25
CA ALA A 293 9.16 5.29 15.62
C ALA A 293 7.72 5.81 15.83
N LEU A 294 7.37 6.96 15.24
CA LEU A 294 6.02 7.49 15.24
C LEU A 294 5.04 6.51 14.58
N TYR A 295 5.34 6.06 13.36
CA TYR A 295 4.46 5.17 12.61
C TYR A 295 4.27 3.82 13.30
N LYS A 296 5.34 3.25 13.87
CA LYS A 296 5.24 2.02 14.69
C LYS A 296 4.29 2.19 15.88
N LYS A 297 4.35 3.32 16.59
CA LYS A 297 3.43 3.63 17.71
C LYS A 297 1.98 3.79 17.25
N MET A 298 1.75 4.11 15.99
CA MET A 298 0.42 4.21 15.39
C MET A 298 -0.09 2.89 14.80
N GLY A 299 0.67 1.81 14.92
CA GLY A 299 0.28 0.47 14.45
C GLY A 299 0.78 0.12 13.05
N PHE A 300 1.59 0.96 12.42
CA PHE A 300 2.26 0.59 11.17
C PHE A 300 3.37 -0.42 11.43
N THR A 301 3.48 -1.40 10.54
CA THR A 301 4.55 -2.40 10.55
C THR A 301 5.37 -2.31 9.27
N LEU A 302 6.67 -2.62 9.36
CA LEU A 302 7.51 -2.76 8.19
C LEU A 302 7.00 -3.96 7.37
N HIS A 303 6.67 -3.72 6.09
CA HIS A 303 6.31 -4.76 5.14
C HIS A 303 7.53 -5.24 4.35
N HIS A 304 8.20 -4.30 3.67
CA HIS A 304 9.41 -4.52 2.90
C HIS A 304 10.22 -3.23 2.79
N ALA A 305 11.33 -3.30 2.11
CA ALA A 305 12.13 -2.12 1.76
C ALA A 305 12.37 -2.08 0.25
N TYR A 306 12.67 -0.92 -0.28
CA TYR A 306 13.22 -0.79 -1.62
C TYR A 306 14.44 0.11 -1.63
N LYS A 307 15.25 0.00 -2.68
CA LYS A 307 16.42 0.83 -2.92
C LYS A 307 16.28 1.61 -4.21
N TYR A 308 16.92 2.77 -4.27
CA TYR A 308 17.25 3.42 -5.53
C TYR A 308 18.70 3.16 -5.88
N ARG A 309 18.93 2.60 -7.07
CA ARG A 309 20.25 2.46 -7.70
C ARG A 309 20.38 3.49 -8.83
N LEU A 310 21.44 4.29 -8.81
CA LEU A 310 21.70 5.33 -9.80
C LEU A 310 22.98 5.02 -10.56
N LEU A 311 22.94 5.22 -11.89
CA LEU A 311 24.13 5.24 -12.70
C LEU A 311 24.66 6.70 -12.76
N GLN A 312 25.71 6.96 -12.01
CA GLN A 312 26.40 8.26 -12.05
C GLN A 312 27.06 8.44 -13.43
N PRO A 313 27.02 9.64 -14.04
CA PRO A 313 27.89 9.94 -15.17
C PRO A 313 29.34 9.67 -14.75
N HIS A 314 30.12 8.99 -15.60
CA HIS A 314 31.54 8.87 -15.37
C HIS A 314 32.13 10.28 -15.21
N GLN A 315 32.57 10.62 -14.02
CA GLN A 315 33.46 11.76 -13.84
C GLN A 315 34.77 11.35 -14.53
N GLU A 316 35.02 11.86 -15.73
CA GLU A 316 36.36 11.80 -16.28
C GLU A 316 37.29 12.43 -15.24
N LYS A 317 38.19 11.62 -14.67
CA LYS A 317 39.26 12.15 -13.87
C LYS A 317 40.01 13.18 -14.75
N PRO A 318 40.25 14.41 -14.28
CA PRO A 318 41.05 15.33 -15.04
C PRO A 318 42.37 14.63 -15.34
N ARG A 319 42.70 14.53 -16.63
CA ARG A 319 44.01 14.03 -17.06
C ARG A 319 45.06 15.02 -16.49
N CYS A 320 45.86 14.56 -15.54
CA CYS A 320 47.07 15.28 -15.07
C CYS A 320 48.08 15.40 -16.20
#